data_7c8e8aeefb8ff6a1882915dcc44ce160
#
_entry.id   7c8e8aeefb8ff6a1882915dcc44ce160
#
_cell.length_a   1.000
_cell.length_b   1.000
_cell.length_c   1.000
_cell.angle_alpha   90.00
_cell.angle_beta   90.00
_cell.angle_gamma   90.00
#
_symmetry.space_group_name_H-M   'P 1'
#
loop_
_entity.id
_entity.type
_entity.pdbx_description
1 polymer ?
#
loop_
_entity_poly.entity_id
_entity_poly.type
_entity_poly.pdbx_seq_one_letter_code
_entity_poly.pdbx_strand_id
1 'polypeptide(L)' 'MNMSYSYSDIEKIMRYKTCSEKMKIDALLRIDADLYANLGITSTKTEKNQVKIKSKKIYRAIEKIDPKDGKLLLHSMDL' A
#
# COMPACT_ATOMS: atom_id res chain seq x y z
N MET A 1 -1.64 20.52 -4.89
CA MET A 1 -2.65 19.63 -5.47
C MET A 1 -2.73 18.33 -4.66
N ASN A 2 -3.84 18.13 -4.00
CA ASN A 2 -4.01 16.93 -3.18
C ASN A 2 -4.45 15.76 -4.04
N MET A 3 -3.49 14.93 -4.44
CA MET A 3 -3.82 13.68 -5.10
C MET A 3 -3.98 12.63 -4.02
N SER A 4 -5.23 12.39 -3.64
CA SER A 4 -5.58 11.36 -2.69
C SER A 4 -6.00 10.12 -3.47
N TYR A 5 -5.24 9.04 -3.32
CA TYR A 5 -5.57 7.77 -3.94
C TYR A 5 -6.20 6.84 -2.91
N SER A 6 -7.15 6.04 -3.35
CA SER A 6 -7.76 5.00 -2.53
C SER A 6 -7.17 3.64 -2.91
N TYR A 7 -7.48 2.63 -2.11
CA TYR A 7 -7.04 1.26 -2.38
C TYR A 7 -7.44 0.79 -3.78
N SER A 8 -8.60 1.19 -4.27
CA SER A 8 -9.07 0.81 -5.60
C SER A 8 -8.24 1.43 -6.74
N ASP A 9 -7.40 2.41 -6.44
CA ASP A 9 -6.59 3.09 -7.45
C ASP A 9 -5.22 2.43 -7.67
N ILE A 10 -4.92 1.32 -6.99
CA ILE A 10 -3.61 0.66 -7.08
C ILE A 10 -3.25 0.32 -8.52
N GLU A 11 -4.14 -0.33 -9.25
CA GLU A 11 -3.88 -0.71 -10.65
C GLU A 11 -3.68 0.51 -11.53
N LYS A 12 -4.45 1.56 -11.28
CA LYS A 12 -4.34 2.82 -12.00
C LYS A 12 -2.97 3.46 -11.79
N ILE A 13 -2.51 3.48 -10.53
CA ILE A 13 -1.18 4.01 -10.19
C ILE A 13 -0.10 3.22 -10.91
N MET A 14 -0.21 1.89 -10.93
CA MET A 14 0.76 1.03 -11.59
C MET A 14 0.85 1.26 -13.10
N ARG A 15 -0.22 1.77 -13.71
CA ARG A 15 -0.28 2.02 -15.17
C ARG A 15 0.20 3.41 -15.57
N TYR A 16 0.41 4.31 -14.61
CA TYR A 16 0.84 5.67 -14.94
C TYR A 16 2.26 5.67 -15.51
N LYS A 17 2.37 6.11 -16.78
CA LYS A 17 3.66 6.21 -17.46
C LYS A 17 4.39 7.50 -17.13
N THR A 18 3.66 8.52 -16.67
CA THR A 18 4.21 9.84 -16.37
C THR A 18 4.76 9.94 -14.96
N CYS A 19 4.47 8.97 -14.11
CA CYS A 19 4.96 8.94 -12.74
C CYS A 19 6.24 8.13 -12.65
N SER A 20 7.24 8.66 -11.94
CA SER A 20 8.46 7.91 -11.66
C SER A 20 8.16 6.74 -10.72
N GLU A 21 9.08 5.78 -10.65
CA GLU A 21 8.94 4.64 -9.73
C GLU A 21 8.81 5.12 -8.29
N LYS A 22 9.60 6.11 -7.90
CA LYS A 22 9.53 6.68 -6.56
C LYS A 22 8.17 7.28 -6.27
N MET A 23 7.59 8.01 -7.22
CA MET A 23 6.27 8.61 -7.03
C MET A 23 5.18 7.54 -6.88
N LYS A 24 5.28 6.46 -7.64
CA LYS A 24 4.33 5.34 -7.52
C LYS A 24 4.43 4.68 -6.16
N ILE A 25 5.64 4.42 -5.68
CA ILE A 25 5.87 3.82 -4.38
C ILE A 25 5.35 4.74 -3.27
N ASP A 26 5.63 6.05 -3.36
CA ASP A 26 5.13 7.01 -2.38
C ASP A 26 3.60 7.01 -2.32
N ALA A 27 2.94 6.97 -3.48
CA ALA A 27 1.48 6.93 -3.54
C ALA A 27 0.93 5.65 -2.91
N LEU A 28 1.56 4.51 -3.20
CA LEU A 28 1.15 3.22 -2.63
C LEU A 28 1.34 3.20 -1.12
N LEU A 29 2.44 3.74 -0.61
CA LEU A 29 2.69 3.81 0.83
C LEU A 29 1.71 4.73 1.54
N ARG A 30 1.25 5.79 0.89
CA ARG A 30 0.21 6.66 1.45
C ARG A 30 -1.11 5.94 1.60
N ILE A 31 -1.48 5.12 0.61
CA ILE A 31 -2.68 4.30 0.69
C ILE A 31 -2.56 3.34 1.88
N ASP A 32 -1.41 2.70 2.04
CA ASP A 32 -1.13 1.80 3.14
C ASP A 32 -1.28 2.51 4.49
N ALA A 33 -0.68 3.68 4.62
CA ALA A 33 -0.78 4.47 5.85
C ALA A 33 -2.22 4.83 6.18
N ASP A 34 -3.01 5.21 5.17
CA ASP A 34 -4.43 5.54 5.36
C ASP A 34 -5.24 4.33 5.82
N LEU A 35 -4.92 3.14 5.33
CA LEU A 35 -5.61 1.92 5.77
C LEU A 35 -5.42 1.70 7.27
N TYR A 36 -4.19 1.86 7.76
CA TYR A 36 -3.91 1.70 9.20
C TYR A 36 -4.44 2.87 10.02
N ALA A 37 -4.41 4.08 9.47
CA ALA A 37 -4.92 5.26 10.17
C ALA A 37 -6.42 5.19 10.42
N ASN A 38 -7.15 4.49 9.57
CA ASN A 38 -8.60 4.32 9.72
C ASN A 38 -8.99 3.24 10.73
N LEU A 39 -8.02 2.48 11.23
CA LEU A 39 -8.27 1.53 12.31
C LEU A 39 -8.34 2.27 13.64
N GLY A 40 -9.46 2.11 14.35
CA GLY A 40 -9.63 2.67 15.68
C GLY A 40 -9.21 1.70 16.77
N ILE A 41 -9.23 2.18 18.02
CA ILE A 41 -8.95 1.35 19.19
C ILE A 41 -9.98 0.21 19.30
N THR A 42 -11.21 0.47 18.83
CA THR A 42 -12.30 -0.48 18.87
C THR A 42 -12.40 -1.35 17.63
N SER A 43 -11.42 -1.28 16.73
CA SER A 43 -11.43 -2.09 15.52
C SER A 43 -11.48 -3.57 15.82
N THR A 44 -12.35 -4.30 15.10
CA THR A 44 -12.47 -5.73 15.26
C THR A 44 -11.26 -6.45 14.68
N LYS A 45 -11.09 -7.71 15.08
CA LYS A 45 -10.03 -8.56 14.52
C LYS A 45 -10.20 -8.72 13.00
N THR A 46 -11.43 -8.82 12.53
CA THR A 46 -11.74 -8.91 11.11
C THR A 46 -11.29 -7.66 10.36
N GLU A 47 -11.57 -6.48 10.91
CA GLU A 47 -11.13 -5.22 10.29
C GLU A 47 -9.61 -5.15 10.20
N LYS A 48 -8.91 -5.53 11.27
CA LYS A 48 -7.45 -5.56 11.28
C LYS A 48 -6.90 -6.53 10.24
N ASN A 49 -7.51 -7.70 10.11
CA ASN A 49 -7.12 -8.69 9.10
C ASN A 49 -7.33 -8.17 7.68
N GLN A 50 -8.44 -7.48 7.43
CA GLN A 50 -8.71 -6.90 6.12
C GLN A 50 -7.66 -5.86 5.73
N VAL A 51 -7.26 -5.01 6.66
CA VAL A 51 -6.20 -4.03 6.42
C VAL A 51 -4.87 -4.74 6.13
N LYS A 52 -4.57 -5.81 6.88
CA LYS A 52 -3.34 -6.58 6.66
C LYS A 52 -3.30 -7.20 5.27
N ILE A 53 -4.41 -7.77 4.81
CA ILE A 53 -4.53 -8.36 3.48
C ILE A 53 -4.31 -7.28 2.40
N LYS A 54 -4.96 -6.13 2.55
CA LYS A 54 -4.82 -5.02 1.62
C LYS A 54 -3.41 -4.46 1.61
N SER A 55 -2.78 -4.33 2.78
CA SER A 55 -1.40 -3.87 2.91
C SER A 55 -0.44 -4.80 2.17
N LYS A 56 -0.63 -6.10 2.32
CA LYS A 56 0.18 -7.11 1.62
C LYS A 56 0.08 -6.95 0.10
N LYS A 57 -1.11 -6.67 -0.39
CA LYS A 57 -1.34 -6.45 -1.82
C LYS A 57 -0.61 -5.19 -2.31
N ILE A 58 -0.60 -4.14 -1.49
CA ILE A 58 0.14 -2.91 -1.77
C ILE A 58 1.64 -3.20 -1.85
N TYR A 59 2.18 -3.95 -0.89
CA TYR A 59 3.60 -4.28 -0.88
C TYR A 59 4.01 -5.15 -2.05
N ARG A 60 3.13 -6.04 -2.52
CA ARG A 60 3.38 -6.82 -3.74
C ARG A 60 3.42 -5.93 -4.97
N ALA A 61 2.59 -4.90 -5.03
CA ALA A 61 2.64 -3.92 -6.11
C ALA A 61 3.96 -3.16 -6.08
N ILE A 62 4.43 -2.77 -4.90
CA ILE A 62 5.73 -2.13 -4.73
C ILE A 62 6.86 -3.06 -5.19
N GLU A 63 6.76 -4.35 -4.89
CA GLU A 63 7.74 -5.35 -5.32
C GLU A 63 7.86 -5.41 -6.84
N LYS A 64 6.77 -5.20 -7.56
CA LYS A 64 6.80 -5.18 -9.03
C LYS A 64 7.54 -3.95 -9.56
N ILE A 65 7.53 -2.85 -8.82
CA ILE A 65 8.23 -1.62 -9.18
C ILE A 65 9.68 -1.69 -8.74
N ASP A 66 9.91 -2.05 -7.48
CA ASP A 66 11.23 -2.18 -6.87
C ASP A 66 11.24 -3.47 -6.04
N PRO A 67 11.77 -4.56 -6.60
CA PRO A 67 11.78 -5.86 -5.91
C PRO A 67 12.48 -5.82 -4.54
N LYS A 68 13.51 -5.02 -4.40
CA LYS A 68 14.27 -4.92 -3.16
C LYS A 68 13.42 -4.33 -2.04
N ASP A 69 12.79 -3.17 -2.31
CA ASP A 69 11.95 -2.49 -1.31
C ASP A 69 10.70 -3.31 -1.01
N GLY A 70 10.08 -3.88 -2.03
CA GLY A 70 8.89 -4.71 -1.85
C GLY A 70 9.15 -5.93 -0.99
N LYS A 71 10.27 -6.60 -1.20
CA LYS A 71 10.64 -7.77 -0.40
C LYS A 71 10.89 -7.40 1.05
N LEU A 72 11.54 -6.26 1.31
CA LEU A 72 11.75 -5.79 2.67
C LEU A 72 10.44 -5.53 3.39
N LEU A 73 9.50 -4.89 2.71
CA LEU A 73 8.17 -4.60 3.28
C LEU A 73 7.39 -5.87 3.56
N LEU A 74 7.38 -6.80 2.61
CA LEU A 74 6.68 -8.09 2.78
C LEU A 74 7.29 -8.89 3.91
N HIS A 75 8.61 -8.89 4.03
CA HIS A 75 9.31 -9.60 5.10
C HIS A 75 8.94 -9.03 6.47
N SER A 76 8.83 -7.71 6.58
CA SER A 76 8.48 -7.06 7.85
C SER A 76 7.08 -7.42 8.32
N MET A 77 6.17 -7.78 7.41
CA MET A 77 4.82 -8.21 7.79
C MET A 77 4.79 -9.59 8.43
N ASP A 78 5.76 -10.43 8.11
CA ASP A 78 5.81 -11.80 8.62
C ASP A 78 6.52 -11.89 9.98
N LEU A 79 7.01 -10.78 10.46
CA LEU A 79 7.55 -10.68 11.80
C LEU A 79 6.42 -10.37 12.78
#